data_67cddb1bf3e7f5a5dc58f77ba2db49bf
#
_entry.id   67cddb1bf3e7f5a5dc58f77ba2db49bf
#
_cell.length_a   1.000
_cell.length_b   1.000
_cell.length_c   1.000
_cell.angle_alpha   90.00
_cell.angle_beta   90.00
_cell.angle_gamma   90.00
#
_symmetry.space_group_name_H-M   'P 1'
#
loop_
_entity.id
_entity.type
_entity.pdbx_description
1 polymer ?
#
loop_
_entity_poly.entity_id
_entity_poly.type
_entity_poly.pdbx_seq_one_letter_code
_entity_poly.pdbx_strand_id
1 'polypeptide(L)'
;MQKFETMTKSYINGQWVEGDSGRVYNDLNPYDNSVIAEVKIASKKQMEDAFQTAAAAQKEWAKSSVEERKKVIEKAAEYLKENREEIVQLVSRETGGTILKGNVELHLALEVLEEALNYAGEVGEVREVTTGVEGKVNRIYRLPLGVILSISPFNFPMNLSMRTIAPAIALGNAVVHKPDIQVGLVGGVVLAKAFEYAGLPAGVFNMILTDVDEIGDDMLTNPIPRLISFTGSTAVGRHIGEIAGRNLKRVALELGGNSPFIVLSDADVEQAVNASIFGKFIHQGQICMIINRIIVHKDKYDEFVNKFVERTKALPAGNPQDPNTVIGPLVNERQLEKALGFIEEAKKEGVTVALEGKREGNVLTPSIFTDVKNDGALAQKELFGPIALIIKADSDEEAITMANDTEAGLSSAIFTSDLEKGEQFALQLDTGMTHINDQTVNDAPNIPFGGNKASGMGRFGNPWVVDEFTVTKWVSVQTTPRQFPF
;
A
#
# COMPACT_ATOMS: atom_id res chain seq x y z
N MET A 1 -14.65 -26.26 -6.05
CA MET A 1 -13.24 -25.90 -5.74
C MET A 1 -12.99 -24.60 -6.48
N GLN A 2 -12.61 -23.56 -5.79
CA GLN A 2 -12.47 -22.24 -6.41
C GLN A 2 -11.22 -22.22 -7.30
N LYS A 3 -11.31 -21.54 -8.43
CA LYS A 3 -10.33 -21.55 -9.52
C LYS A 3 -8.89 -21.23 -9.08
N PHE A 4 -8.72 -20.21 -8.21
CA PHE A 4 -7.41 -19.73 -7.80
C PHE A 4 -6.77 -20.58 -6.69
N GLU A 5 -7.53 -21.31 -5.87
CA GLU A 5 -7.00 -22.12 -4.77
C GLU A 5 -6.18 -23.32 -5.21
N THR A 6 -6.38 -23.78 -6.44
CA THR A 6 -5.60 -24.86 -7.04
C THR A 6 -4.32 -24.37 -7.73
N MET A 7 -4.10 -23.07 -7.77
CA MET A 7 -3.01 -22.44 -8.48
C MET A 7 -1.90 -21.97 -7.52
N THR A 8 -1.20 -22.91 -6.91
CA THR A 8 -0.23 -22.68 -5.83
C THR A 8 1.22 -22.59 -6.31
N LYS A 9 1.43 -22.12 -7.55
CA LYS A 9 2.73 -22.09 -8.23
C LYS A 9 3.20 -20.65 -8.47
N SER A 10 4.51 -20.44 -8.47
CA SER A 10 5.12 -19.22 -8.95
C SER A 10 4.96 -19.08 -10.47
N TYR A 11 4.94 -17.84 -10.96
CA TYR A 11 4.87 -17.53 -12.39
C TYR A 11 6.19 -16.92 -12.85
N ILE A 12 6.99 -17.69 -13.56
CA ILE A 12 8.34 -17.31 -13.98
C ILE A 12 8.47 -17.55 -15.48
N ASN A 13 8.91 -16.55 -16.23
CA ASN A 13 9.10 -16.63 -17.67
C ASN A 13 7.88 -17.15 -18.45
N GLY A 14 6.68 -16.71 -18.08
CA GLY A 14 5.45 -17.15 -18.72
C GLY A 14 5.03 -18.57 -18.35
N GLN A 15 5.65 -19.19 -17.35
CA GLN A 15 5.37 -20.58 -16.93
C GLN A 15 4.98 -20.63 -15.46
N TRP A 16 4.02 -21.50 -15.14
CA TRP A 16 3.65 -21.85 -13.77
C TRP A 16 4.59 -22.91 -13.22
N VAL A 17 5.47 -22.51 -12.30
CA VAL A 17 6.57 -23.33 -11.78
C VAL A 17 6.34 -23.65 -10.32
N GLU A 18 6.42 -24.90 -9.95
CA GLU A 18 6.32 -25.34 -8.56
C GLU A 18 7.57 -24.94 -7.77
N GLY A 19 7.39 -24.50 -6.51
CA GLY A 19 8.52 -24.16 -5.66
C GLY A 19 9.40 -25.37 -5.36
N ASP A 20 10.71 -25.19 -5.35
CA ASP A 20 11.72 -26.25 -5.20
C ASP A 20 12.66 -26.06 -4.00
N SER A 21 12.33 -25.18 -3.05
CA SER A 21 13.12 -25.00 -1.81
C SER A 21 13.04 -26.18 -0.85
N GLY A 22 12.09 -27.09 -1.04
CA GLY A 22 11.78 -28.18 -0.10
C GLY A 22 10.88 -27.75 1.07
N ARG A 23 10.50 -26.48 1.14
CA ARG A 23 9.61 -25.91 2.18
C ARG A 23 8.19 -25.75 1.63
N VAL A 24 7.22 -25.87 2.54
CA VAL A 24 5.80 -25.71 2.26
C VAL A 24 5.21 -24.67 3.19
N TYR A 25 4.34 -23.82 2.67
CA TYR A 25 3.54 -22.88 3.43
C TYR A 25 2.05 -23.25 3.30
N ASN A 26 1.35 -23.31 4.43
CA ASN A 26 -0.10 -23.47 4.45
C ASN A 26 -0.74 -22.09 4.52
N ASP A 27 -1.41 -21.71 3.46
CA ASP A 27 -2.27 -20.53 3.42
C ASP A 27 -3.56 -20.84 4.18
N LEU A 28 -3.83 -20.05 5.20
CA LEU A 28 -4.92 -20.29 6.15
C LEU A 28 -5.97 -19.19 6.07
N ASN A 29 -7.24 -19.60 6.15
CA ASN A 29 -8.34 -18.67 6.37
C ASN A 29 -8.23 -18.09 7.80
N PRO A 30 -8.05 -16.77 7.97
CA PRO A 30 -7.93 -16.15 9.29
C PRO A 30 -9.12 -16.38 10.22
N TYR A 31 -10.33 -16.61 9.67
CA TYR A 31 -11.53 -16.75 10.47
C TYR A 31 -11.61 -18.07 11.23
N ASP A 32 -11.30 -19.19 10.56
CA ASP A 32 -11.48 -20.53 11.10
C ASP A 32 -10.22 -21.39 11.08
N ASN A 33 -9.09 -20.85 10.61
CA ASN A 33 -7.80 -21.52 10.41
C ASN A 33 -7.87 -22.74 9.47
N SER A 34 -8.91 -22.84 8.64
CA SER A 34 -8.96 -23.86 7.58
C SER A 34 -7.91 -23.58 6.51
N VAL A 35 -7.32 -24.66 5.97
CA VAL A 35 -6.33 -24.53 4.88
C VAL A 35 -7.05 -24.15 3.59
N ILE A 36 -6.70 -22.99 3.03
CA ILE A 36 -7.15 -22.52 1.70
C ILE A 36 -6.32 -23.23 0.63
N ALA A 37 -4.99 -23.20 0.77
CA ALA A 37 -4.07 -23.76 -0.19
C ALA A 37 -2.75 -24.20 0.48
N GLU A 38 -2.07 -25.15 -0.15
CA GLU A 38 -0.71 -25.57 0.21
C GLU A 38 0.24 -25.08 -0.88
N VAL A 39 1.18 -24.21 -0.51
CA VAL A 39 2.12 -23.55 -1.42
C VAL A 39 3.53 -24.08 -1.18
N LYS A 40 4.15 -24.65 -2.20
CA LYS A 40 5.58 -24.97 -2.17
C LYS A 40 6.38 -23.67 -2.39
N ILE A 41 7.29 -23.39 -1.49
CA ILE A 41 8.10 -22.17 -1.46
C ILE A 41 9.11 -22.18 -2.61
N ALA A 42 9.17 -21.11 -3.38
CA ALA A 42 10.18 -20.92 -4.41
C ALA A 42 11.57 -20.67 -3.79
N SER A 43 12.61 -21.31 -4.35
CA SER A 43 14.00 -21.21 -3.88
C SER A 43 14.69 -19.92 -4.32
N LYS A 44 15.89 -19.65 -3.73
CA LYS A 44 16.81 -18.60 -4.20
C LYS A 44 17.16 -18.74 -5.69
N LYS A 45 17.29 -19.98 -6.18
CA LYS A 45 17.58 -20.22 -7.59
C LYS A 45 16.42 -19.75 -8.49
N GLN A 46 15.18 -20.09 -8.13
CA GLN A 46 13.99 -19.65 -8.89
C GLN A 46 13.84 -18.11 -8.83
N MET A 47 14.18 -17.47 -7.72
CA MET A 47 14.25 -16.02 -7.61
C MET A 47 15.29 -15.43 -8.58
N GLU A 48 16.49 -16.01 -8.65
CA GLU A 48 17.53 -15.57 -9.58
C GLU A 48 17.09 -15.77 -11.05
N ASP A 49 16.49 -16.91 -11.37
CA ASP A 49 15.94 -17.20 -12.71
C ASP A 49 14.88 -16.16 -13.11
N ALA A 50 14.02 -15.71 -12.15
CA ALA A 50 13.05 -14.66 -12.38
C ALA A 50 13.71 -13.29 -12.68
N PHE A 51 14.77 -12.91 -11.98
CA PHE A 51 15.51 -11.68 -12.26
C PHE A 51 16.23 -11.73 -13.62
N GLN A 52 16.89 -12.81 -13.95
CA GLN A 52 17.58 -12.97 -15.23
C GLN A 52 16.59 -12.88 -16.40
N THR A 53 15.46 -13.53 -16.25
CA THR A 53 14.39 -13.52 -17.25
C THR A 53 13.80 -12.11 -17.41
N ALA A 54 13.55 -11.43 -16.30
CA ALA A 54 13.05 -10.04 -16.32
C ALA A 54 14.04 -9.10 -17.03
N ALA A 55 15.34 -9.25 -16.77
CA ALA A 55 16.37 -8.43 -17.41
C ALA A 55 16.45 -8.64 -18.93
N ALA A 56 16.20 -9.87 -19.40
CA ALA A 56 16.16 -10.17 -20.84
C ALA A 56 14.88 -9.61 -21.48
N ALA A 57 13.71 -9.89 -20.90
CA ALA A 57 12.41 -9.50 -21.44
C ALA A 57 12.21 -7.97 -21.44
N GLN A 58 12.74 -7.27 -20.43
CA GLN A 58 12.61 -5.81 -20.31
C GLN A 58 13.19 -5.08 -21.51
N LYS A 59 14.30 -5.55 -22.06
CA LYS A 59 14.96 -4.90 -23.23
C LYS A 59 14.08 -4.87 -24.47
N GLU A 60 13.27 -5.90 -24.66
CA GLU A 60 12.32 -5.97 -25.78
C GLU A 60 11.03 -5.23 -25.44
N TRP A 61 10.52 -5.38 -24.20
CA TRP A 61 9.33 -4.68 -23.75
C TRP A 61 9.49 -3.15 -23.75
N ALA A 62 10.69 -2.63 -23.46
CA ALA A 62 11.00 -1.21 -23.55
C ALA A 62 10.85 -0.63 -24.97
N LYS A 63 10.87 -1.49 -26.02
CA LYS A 63 10.69 -1.11 -27.43
C LYS A 63 9.25 -1.22 -27.90
N SER A 64 8.35 -1.79 -27.08
CA SER A 64 6.95 -1.95 -27.44
C SER A 64 6.27 -0.61 -27.65
N SER A 65 5.27 -0.58 -28.51
CA SER A 65 4.46 0.62 -28.74
C SER A 65 3.60 0.95 -27.53
N VAL A 66 3.15 2.19 -27.44
CA VAL A 66 2.21 2.63 -26.39
C VAL A 66 0.91 1.83 -26.48
N GLU A 67 0.45 1.56 -27.69
CA GLU A 67 -0.77 0.80 -27.97
C GLU A 67 -0.67 -0.64 -27.47
N GLU A 68 0.48 -1.31 -27.68
CA GLU A 68 0.71 -2.65 -27.15
C GLU A 68 0.66 -2.67 -25.63
N ARG A 69 1.31 -1.70 -24.97
CA ARG A 69 1.29 -1.59 -23.51
C ARG A 69 -0.11 -1.33 -22.97
N LYS A 70 -0.85 -0.39 -23.57
CA LYS A 70 -2.24 -0.09 -23.20
C LYS A 70 -3.14 -1.32 -23.35
N LYS A 71 -3.04 -2.03 -24.47
CA LYS A 71 -3.84 -3.24 -24.73
C LYS A 71 -3.63 -4.32 -23.65
N VAL A 72 -2.41 -4.48 -23.17
CA VAL A 72 -2.12 -5.44 -22.08
C VAL A 72 -2.79 -4.99 -20.79
N ILE A 73 -2.71 -3.71 -20.43
CA ILE A 73 -3.36 -3.14 -19.23
C ILE A 73 -4.88 -3.29 -19.31
N GLU A 74 -5.49 -2.95 -20.45
CA GLU A 74 -6.94 -3.08 -20.67
C GLU A 74 -7.42 -4.51 -20.50
N LYS A 75 -6.71 -5.48 -21.09
CA LYS A 75 -7.07 -6.90 -20.96
C LYS A 75 -6.86 -7.46 -19.55
N ALA A 76 -5.85 -6.99 -18.83
CA ALA A 76 -5.66 -7.36 -17.43
C ALA A 76 -6.83 -6.85 -16.57
N ALA A 77 -7.31 -5.62 -16.82
CA ALA A 77 -8.49 -5.07 -16.15
C ALA A 77 -9.77 -5.85 -16.52
N GLU A 78 -9.93 -6.23 -17.79
CA GLU A 78 -11.04 -7.08 -18.26
C GLU A 78 -11.10 -8.39 -17.48
N TYR A 79 -9.96 -9.10 -17.38
CA TYR A 79 -9.87 -10.36 -16.61
C TYR A 79 -10.30 -10.19 -15.15
N LEU A 80 -9.84 -9.14 -14.47
CA LEU A 80 -10.21 -8.89 -13.08
C LEU A 80 -11.70 -8.58 -12.94
N LYS A 81 -12.28 -7.83 -13.87
CA LYS A 81 -13.74 -7.51 -13.90
C LYS A 81 -14.58 -8.78 -14.10
N GLU A 82 -14.19 -9.67 -15.03
CA GLU A 82 -14.88 -10.93 -15.32
C GLU A 82 -14.83 -11.93 -14.15
N ASN A 83 -13.77 -11.89 -13.33
CA ASN A 83 -13.61 -12.80 -12.19
C ASN A 83 -13.93 -12.14 -10.84
N ARG A 84 -14.64 -10.99 -10.84
CA ARG A 84 -14.91 -10.14 -9.67
C ARG A 84 -15.40 -10.93 -8.46
N GLU A 85 -16.44 -11.73 -8.62
CA GLU A 85 -17.09 -12.41 -7.50
C GLU A 85 -16.12 -13.39 -6.81
N GLU A 86 -15.41 -14.21 -7.59
CA GLU A 86 -14.45 -15.17 -7.07
C GLU A 86 -13.26 -14.48 -6.39
N ILE A 87 -12.77 -13.37 -6.97
CA ILE A 87 -11.69 -12.57 -6.40
C ILE A 87 -12.11 -11.95 -5.05
N VAL A 88 -13.29 -11.35 -4.96
CA VAL A 88 -13.80 -10.74 -3.72
C VAL A 88 -13.95 -11.79 -2.60
N GLN A 89 -14.45 -12.98 -2.94
CA GLN A 89 -14.54 -14.08 -1.99
C GLN A 89 -13.16 -14.57 -1.54
N LEU A 90 -12.20 -14.65 -2.45
CA LEU A 90 -10.82 -15.04 -2.12
C LEU A 90 -10.14 -13.99 -1.23
N VAL A 91 -10.29 -12.69 -1.55
CA VAL A 91 -9.79 -11.58 -0.69
C VAL A 91 -10.33 -11.75 0.74
N SER A 92 -11.63 -12.00 0.89
CA SER A 92 -12.23 -12.16 2.22
C SER A 92 -11.62 -13.34 2.99
N ARG A 93 -11.43 -14.48 2.33
CA ARG A 93 -10.91 -15.69 2.97
C ARG A 93 -9.42 -15.63 3.28
N GLU A 94 -8.62 -15.07 2.39
CA GLU A 94 -7.16 -15.02 2.56
C GLU A 94 -6.72 -13.89 3.51
N THR A 95 -7.42 -12.75 3.50
CA THR A 95 -7.05 -11.58 4.32
C THR A 95 -7.86 -11.43 5.61
N GLY A 96 -8.95 -12.16 5.78
CA GLY A 96 -9.92 -11.92 6.85
C GLY A 96 -10.74 -10.64 6.69
N GLY A 97 -10.58 -9.93 5.56
CA GLY A 97 -11.34 -8.72 5.24
C GLY A 97 -12.79 -9.04 4.90
N THR A 98 -13.70 -8.12 5.18
CA THR A 98 -15.12 -8.26 4.84
C THR A 98 -15.35 -8.25 3.33
N ILE A 99 -16.53 -8.69 2.88
CA ILE A 99 -16.94 -8.59 1.47
C ILE A 99 -16.88 -7.13 0.97
N LEU A 100 -17.24 -6.17 1.84
CA LEU A 100 -17.09 -4.73 1.52
C LEU A 100 -15.62 -4.41 1.21
N LYS A 101 -14.69 -4.82 2.07
CA LYS A 101 -13.23 -4.60 1.86
C LYS A 101 -12.77 -5.23 0.56
N GLY A 102 -13.20 -6.45 0.24
CA GLY A 102 -12.85 -7.12 -1.02
C GLY A 102 -13.31 -6.35 -2.26
N ASN A 103 -14.53 -5.79 -2.20
CA ASN A 103 -15.06 -4.95 -3.30
C ASN A 103 -14.28 -3.63 -3.44
N VAL A 104 -13.96 -2.98 -2.34
CA VAL A 104 -13.15 -1.74 -2.33
C VAL A 104 -11.76 -2.02 -2.91
N GLU A 105 -11.10 -3.07 -2.49
CA GLU A 105 -9.76 -3.42 -2.95
C GLU A 105 -9.70 -3.72 -4.45
N LEU A 106 -10.66 -4.50 -4.97
CA LEU A 106 -10.73 -4.79 -6.40
C LEU A 106 -11.01 -3.51 -7.21
N HIS A 107 -11.88 -2.63 -6.70
CA HIS A 107 -12.19 -1.35 -7.34
C HIS A 107 -10.93 -0.49 -7.45
N LEU A 108 -10.19 -0.30 -6.37
CA LEU A 108 -8.94 0.46 -6.36
C LEU A 108 -7.88 -0.13 -7.31
N ALA A 109 -7.75 -1.47 -7.34
CA ALA A 109 -6.82 -2.12 -8.27
C ALA A 109 -7.19 -1.89 -9.74
N LEU A 110 -8.48 -1.85 -10.06
CA LEU A 110 -8.98 -1.52 -11.40
C LEU A 110 -8.73 -0.06 -11.76
N GLU A 111 -8.93 0.88 -10.83
CA GLU A 111 -8.64 2.29 -11.04
C GLU A 111 -7.14 2.53 -11.32
N VAL A 112 -6.24 1.82 -10.63
CA VAL A 112 -4.79 1.88 -10.91
C VAL A 112 -4.48 1.42 -12.33
N LEU A 113 -5.12 0.35 -12.81
CA LEU A 113 -4.94 -0.11 -14.20
C LEU A 113 -5.49 0.92 -15.20
N GLU A 114 -6.68 1.48 -14.95
CA GLU A 114 -7.29 2.48 -15.81
C GLU A 114 -6.44 3.76 -15.88
N GLU A 115 -5.91 4.23 -14.76
CA GLU A 115 -5.01 5.40 -14.73
C GLU A 115 -3.68 5.12 -15.45
N ALA A 116 -3.19 3.89 -15.43
CA ALA A 116 -1.97 3.52 -16.16
C ALA A 116 -2.05 3.75 -17.68
N LEU A 117 -3.26 3.75 -18.23
CA LEU A 117 -3.49 4.09 -19.65
C LEU A 117 -3.19 5.57 -19.96
N ASN A 118 -3.37 6.46 -18.97
CA ASN A 118 -3.20 7.90 -19.16
C ASN A 118 -1.73 8.28 -19.32
N TYR A 119 -0.83 7.62 -18.60
CA TYR A 119 0.61 7.95 -18.63
C TYR A 119 1.49 6.95 -19.40
N ALA A 120 0.91 5.92 -20.00
CA ALA A 120 1.69 4.94 -20.80
C ALA A 120 2.48 5.58 -21.95
N GLY A 121 2.03 6.75 -22.44
CA GLY A 121 2.68 7.54 -23.50
C GLY A 121 3.87 8.37 -23.04
N GLU A 122 4.08 8.57 -21.75
CA GLU A 122 5.16 9.39 -21.19
C GLU A 122 6.57 8.86 -21.53
N VAL A 123 6.69 7.56 -21.78
CA VAL A 123 7.92 6.94 -22.26
C VAL A 123 7.98 6.99 -23.79
N GLY A 124 9.04 7.58 -24.32
CA GLY A 124 9.23 7.81 -25.75
C GLY A 124 9.01 9.26 -26.17
N GLU A 125 8.43 10.10 -25.29
CA GLU A 125 8.41 11.54 -25.55
C GLU A 125 9.80 12.14 -25.59
N VAL A 126 10.00 13.07 -26.52
CA VAL A 126 11.27 13.78 -26.72
C VAL A 126 11.04 15.26 -26.51
N ARG A 127 11.64 15.82 -25.47
CA ARG A 127 11.65 17.27 -25.24
C ARG A 127 12.92 17.89 -25.80
N GLU A 128 12.80 18.81 -26.75
CA GLU A 128 13.92 19.61 -27.22
C GLU A 128 14.12 20.84 -26.33
N VAL A 129 15.39 21.11 -25.99
CA VAL A 129 15.80 22.26 -25.18
C VAL A 129 16.93 22.99 -25.90
N THR A 130 16.73 24.25 -26.17
CA THR A 130 17.76 25.12 -26.76
C THR A 130 18.76 25.58 -25.71
N THR A 131 20.03 25.61 -26.08
CA THR A 131 21.10 26.23 -25.29
C THR A 131 21.81 27.25 -26.18
N GLY A 132 22.52 28.23 -25.60
CA GLY A 132 23.21 29.26 -26.34
C GLY A 132 24.41 28.79 -27.18
N VAL A 133 24.55 27.50 -27.44
CA VAL A 133 25.63 26.92 -28.25
C VAL A 133 25.12 26.76 -29.69
N GLU A 134 25.73 27.47 -30.63
CA GLU A 134 25.38 27.41 -32.05
C GLU A 134 25.51 25.99 -32.62
N GLY A 135 24.52 25.56 -33.41
CA GLY A 135 24.49 24.25 -34.04
C GLY A 135 24.26 23.08 -33.07
N LYS A 136 23.89 23.33 -31.78
CA LYS A 136 23.64 22.29 -30.79
C LYS A 136 22.16 22.09 -30.57
N VAL A 137 21.69 20.87 -30.80
CA VAL A 137 20.33 20.39 -30.48
C VAL A 137 20.41 19.49 -29.27
N ASN A 138 19.65 19.80 -28.24
CA ASN A 138 19.57 18.99 -27.02
C ASN A 138 18.21 18.32 -26.96
N ARG A 139 18.22 17.00 -26.80
CA ARG A 139 17.01 16.16 -26.65
C ARG A 139 17.02 15.48 -25.30
N ILE A 140 15.92 15.62 -24.58
CA ILE A 140 15.68 14.93 -23.31
C ILE A 140 14.71 13.79 -23.60
N TYR A 141 15.14 12.59 -23.32
CA TYR A 141 14.35 11.38 -23.46
C TYR A 141 13.90 10.90 -22.07
N ARG A 142 12.66 10.44 -21.98
CA ARG A 142 12.16 9.66 -20.83
C ARG A 142 12.19 8.18 -21.22
N LEU A 143 12.90 7.36 -20.46
CA LEU A 143 13.13 5.95 -20.75
C LEU A 143 12.65 5.09 -19.58
N PRO A 144 12.24 3.81 -19.82
CA PRO A 144 11.99 2.88 -18.74
C PRO A 144 13.20 2.75 -17.81
N LEU A 145 12.96 2.60 -16.51
CA LEU A 145 14.03 2.46 -15.52
C LEU A 145 14.75 1.12 -15.67
N GLY A 146 14.01 0.04 -15.96
CA GLY A 146 14.56 -1.33 -16.11
C GLY A 146 13.73 -2.39 -15.42
N VAL A 147 14.35 -3.21 -14.57
CA VAL A 147 13.66 -4.21 -13.75
C VAL A 147 13.28 -3.60 -12.41
N ILE A 148 12.04 -3.81 -12.01
CA ILE A 148 11.47 -3.36 -10.75
C ILE A 148 11.29 -4.57 -9.83
N LEU A 149 11.80 -4.50 -8.62
CA LEU A 149 11.45 -5.43 -7.55
C LEU A 149 10.22 -4.86 -6.81
N SER A 150 9.14 -5.63 -6.79
CA SER A 150 7.89 -5.29 -6.11
C SER A 150 7.68 -6.22 -4.92
N ILE A 151 7.53 -5.66 -3.71
CA ILE A 151 7.26 -6.40 -2.48
C ILE A 151 6.00 -5.81 -1.85
N SER A 152 4.93 -6.60 -1.75
CA SER A 152 3.64 -6.15 -1.24
C SER A 152 3.24 -6.81 0.08
N PRO A 153 2.43 -6.12 0.91
CA PRO A 153 1.99 -6.59 2.21
C PRO A 153 0.69 -7.40 2.13
N PHE A 154 0.23 -7.87 3.30
CA PHE A 154 -0.95 -8.72 3.43
C PHE A 154 -2.29 -7.97 3.48
N ASN A 155 -2.32 -6.68 3.80
CA ASN A 155 -3.58 -6.00 4.16
C ASN A 155 -4.47 -5.62 2.95
N PHE A 156 -3.89 -5.07 1.90
CA PHE A 156 -4.53 -4.80 0.59
C PHE A 156 -3.67 -5.40 -0.53
N PRO A 157 -3.52 -6.74 -0.55
CA PRO A 157 -2.49 -7.40 -1.36
C PRO A 157 -2.64 -7.13 -2.86
N MET A 158 -3.86 -7.10 -3.39
CA MET A 158 -4.10 -6.86 -4.81
C MET A 158 -3.82 -5.40 -5.18
N ASN A 159 -4.41 -4.44 -4.46
CA ASN A 159 -4.26 -3.02 -4.77
C ASN A 159 -2.80 -2.57 -4.62
N LEU A 160 -2.14 -2.93 -3.49
CA LEU A 160 -0.78 -2.50 -3.22
C LEU A 160 0.26 -3.19 -4.13
N SER A 161 -0.02 -4.39 -4.62
CA SER A 161 0.76 -5.01 -5.71
C SER A 161 0.54 -4.28 -7.02
N MET A 162 -0.72 -4.03 -7.40
CA MET A 162 -1.08 -3.39 -8.66
C MET A 162 -0.52 -1.97 -8.76
N ARG A 163 -0.45 -1.23 -7.64
CA ARG A 163 0.16 0.11 -7.55
C ARG A 163 1.61 0.17 -8.06
N THR A 164 2.34 -0.94 -7.96
CA THR A 164 3.69 -1.08 -8.52
C THR A 164 3.68 -1.71 -9.91
N ILE A 165 2.89 -2.77 -10.10
CA ILE A 165 2.95 -3.60 -11.31
C ILE A 165 2.40 -2.86 -12.53
N ALA A 166 1.24 -2.20 -12.39
CA ALA A 166 0.61 -1.51 -13.52
C ALA A 166 1.47 -0.38 -14.08
N PRO A 167 1.97 0.59 -13.28
CA PRO A 167 2.87 1.63 -13.80
C PRO A 167 4.18 1.07 -14.35
N ALA A 168 4.76 0.05 -13.73
CA ALA A 168 5.97 -0.56 -14.25
C ALA A 168 5.78 -1.11 -15.66
N ILE A 169 4.72 -1.88 -15.90
CA ILE A 169 4.41 -2.47 -17.20
C ILE A 169 4.02 -1.40 -18.21
N ALA A 170 3.16 -0.44 -17.85
CA ALA A 170 2.72 0.64 -18.72
C ALA A 170 3.89 1.52 -19.21
N LEU A 171 4.91 1.71 -18.36
CA LEU A 171 6.10 2.51 -18.66
C LEU A 171 7.27 1.67 -19.24
N GLY A 172 7.02 0.43 -19.69
CA GLY A 172 8.00 -0.39 -20.39
C GLY A 172 9.06 -1.06 -19.51
N ASN A 173 8.84 -1.16 -18.21
CA ASN A 173 9.68 -1.92 -17.27
C ASN A 173 9.26 -3.39 -17.21
N ALA A 174 10.11 -4.24 -16.64
CA ALA A 174 9.76 -5.58 -16.21
C ALA A 174 9.70 -5.66 -14.68
N VAL A 175 8.94 -6.61 -14.14
CA VAL A 175 8.68 -6.75 -12.72
C VAL A 175 9.04 -8.15 -12.23
N VAL A 176 9.75 -8.22 -11.11
CA VAL A 176 9.80 -9.39 -10.24
C VAL A 176 9.02 -9.05 -8.97
N HIS A 177 7.91 -9.75 -8.77
CA HIS A 177 6.96 -9.49 -7.70
C HIS A 177 7.01 -10.58 -6.64
N LYS A 178 7.15 -10.16 -5.39
CA LYS A 178 7.01 -10.99 -4.19
C LYS A 178 5.83 -10.52 -3.37
N PRO A 179 4.65 -11.16 -3.47
CA PRO A 179 3.56 -10.91 -2.52
C PRO A 179 3.92 -11.41 -1.12
N ASP A 180 3.24 -10.93 -0.09
CA ASP A 180 3.26 -11.63 1.19
C ASP A 180 2.72 -13.05 0.99
N ILE A 181 3.45 -14.05 1.46
CA ILE A 181 3.13 -15.46 1.21
C ILE A 181 1.77 -15.86 1.80
N GLN A 182 1.35 -15.20 2.88
CA GLN A 182 0.08 -15.44 3.56
C GLN A 182 -1.14 -15.06 2.71
N VAL A 183 -0.96 -14.20 1.71
CA VAL A 183 -1.99 -13.71 0.78
C VAL A 183 -1.50 -13.84 -0.67
N GLY A 184 -0.71 -14.88 -0.91
CA GLY A 184 -0.01 -15.10 -2.15
C GLY A 184 -0.92 -15.36 -3.34
N LEU A 185 -2.13 -15.87 -3.10
CA LEU A 185 -3.11 -16.11 -4.17
C LEU A 185 -3.70 -14.79 -4.66
N VAL A 186 -4.20 -13.94 -3.76
CA VAL A 186 -4.79 -12.63 -4.12
C VAL A 186 -3.70 -11.66 -4.57
N GLY A 187 -2.62 -11.52 -3.80
CA GLY A 187 -1.56 -10.57 -4.07
C GLY A 187 -0.64 -10.94 -5.22
N GLY A 188 -0.65 -12.20 -5.65
CA GLY A 188 0.26 -12.72 -6.66
C GLY A 188 -0.42 -13.50 -7.79
N VAL A 189 -1.02 -14.65 -7.47
CA VAL A 189 -1.55 -15.59 -8.48
C VAL A 189 -2.65 -14.95 -9.34
N VAL A 190 -3.61 -14.25 -8.73
CA VAL A 190 -4.69 -13.55 -9.45
C VAL A 190 -4.11 -12.55 -10.45
N LEU A 191 -3.09 -11.79 -10.04
CA LEU A 191 -2.44 -10.80 -10.89
C LEU A 191 -1.64 -11.45 -12.03
N ALA A 192 -0.93 -12.54 -11.73
CA ALA A 192 -0.21 -13.30 -12.74
C ALA A 192 -1.16 -13.88 -13.82
N LYS A 193 -2.34 -14.36 -13.39
CA LYS A 193 -3.39 -14.82 -14.33
C LYS A 193 -3.96 -13.68 -15.17
N ALA A 194 -4.13 -12.52 -14.60
CA ALA A 194 -4.61 -11.35 -15.36
C ALA A 194 -3.63 -10.97 -16.47
N PHE A 195 -2.32 -10.93 -16.19
CA PHE A 195 -1.31 -10.60 -17.19
C PHE A 195 -1.04 -11.74 -18.18
N GLU A 196 -1.16 -13.00 -17.76
CA GLU A 196 -1.15 -14.16 -18.68
C GLU A 196 -2.31 -14.07 -19.68
N TYR A 197 -3.54 -13.83 -19.20
CA TYR A 197 -4.73 -13.62 -20.05
C TYR A 197 -4.55 -12.42 -20.99
N ALA A 198 -3.93 -11.35 -20.51
CA ALA A 198 -3.65 -10.16 -21.31
C ALA A 198 -2.64 -10.40 -22.44
N GLY A 199 -1.93 -11.53 -22.42
CA GLY A 199 -0.91 -11.85 -23.40
C GLY A 199 0.38 -11.06 -23.21
N LEU A 200 0.70 -10.65 -21.97
CA LEU A 200 1.96 -10.00 -21.65
C LEU A 200 3.13 -10.93 -22.02
N PRO A 201 4.16 -10.46 -22.74
CA PRO A 201 5.30 -11.29 -23.11
C PRO A 201 5.98 -11.97 -21.92
N ALA A 202 6.37 -13.24 -22.11
CA ALA A 202 7.04 -14.03 -21.08
C ALA A 202 8.23 -13.27 -20.48
N GLY A 203 8.38 -13.30 -19.16
CA GLY A 203 9.44 -12.65 -18.41
C GLY A 203 9.23 -11.17 -18.09
N VAL A 204 8.29 -10.45 -18.72
CA VAL A 204 7.99 -9.05 -18.36
C VAL A 204 7.38 -8.97 -16.96
N PHE A 205 6.55 -9.91 -16.59
CA PHE A 205 6.06 -10.09 -15.23
C PHE A 205 6.45 -11.47 -14.71
N ASN A 206 7.09 -11.49 -13.54
CA ASN A 206 7.42 -12.71 -12.80
C ASN A 206 6.92 -12.57 -11.37
N MET A 207 6.24 -13.58 -10.86
CA MET A 207 5.69 -13.62 -9.51
C MET A 207 6.25 -14.84 -8.78
N ILE A 208 6.84 -14.63 -7.60
CA ILE A 208 7.46 -15.68 -6.80
C ILE A 208 6.77 -15.84 -5.47
N LEU A 209 6.27 -17.03 -5.20
CA LEU A 209 5.70 -17.42 -3.91
C LEU A 209 6.81 -17.91 -2.99
N THR A 210 7.35 -17.01 -2.20
CA THR A 210 8.48 -17.26 -1.30
C THR A 210 8.40 -16.40 -0.04
N ASP A 211 9.20 -16.72 0.95
CA ASP A 211 9.29 -15.95 2.21
C ASP A 211 10.71 -15.46 2.48
N VAL A 212 10.85 -14.59 3.48
CA VAL A 212 12.14 -14.00 3.86
C VAL A 212 13.08 -15.04 4.46
N ASP A 213 12.56 -16.09 5.10
CA ASP A 213 13.39 -17.15 5.67
C ASP A 213 14.13 -17.94 4.61
N GLU A 214 13.55 -18.03 3.39
CA GLU A 214 14.19 -18.69 2.25
C GLU A 214 15.19 -17.78 1.54
N ILE A 215 14.79 -16.54 1.23
CA ILE A 215 15.56 -15.67 0.33
C ILE A 215 16.45 -14.66 1.02
N GLY A 216 16.15 -14.32 2.28
CA GLY A 216 16.90 -13.29 3.04
C GLY A 216 16.99 -11.96 2.28
N ASP A 217 18.16 -11.34 2.36
CA ASP A 217 18.49 -10.09 1.67
C ASP A 217 18.97 -10.28 0.21
N ASP A 218 19.08 -11.51 -0.28
CA ASP A 218 19.59 -11.79 -1.63
C ASP A 218 18.76 -11.10 -2.72
N MET A 219 17.45 -11.00 -2.50
CA MET A 219 16.53 -10.26 -3.39
C MET A 219 16.85 -8.76 -3.45
N LEU A 220 17.21 -8.15 -2.31
CA LEU A 220 17.49 -6.73 -2.19
C LEU A 220 18.88 -6.38 -2.77
N THR A 221 19.85 -7.26 -2.56
CA THR A 221 21.25 -7.09 -3.01
C THR A 221 21.45 -7.48 -4.49
N ASN A 222 20.53 -8.25 -5.08
CA ASN A 222 20.61 -8.67 -6.49
C ASN A 222 20.88 -7.46 -7.40
N PRO A 223 21.89 -7.50 -8.30
CA PRO A 223 22.28 -6.33 -9.10
C PRO A 223 21.27 -5.91 -10.18
N ILE A 224 20.31 -6.76 -10.53
CA ILE A 224 19.39 -6.54 -11.66
C ILE A 224 18.33 -5.45 -11.36
N PRO A 225 17.59 -5.48 -10.24
CA PRO A 225 16.58 -4.47 -9.97
C PRO A 225 17.19 -3.08 -9.81
N ARG A 226 16.61 -2.09 -10.49
CA ARG A 226 17.00 -0.68 -10.43
C ARG A 226 16.16 0.11 -9.40
N LEU A 227 14.97 -0.38 -9.09
CA LEU A 227 14.05 0.15 -8.07
C LEU A 227 13.56 -1.01 -7.20
N ILE A 228 13.52 -0.77 -5.90
CA ILE A 228 12.80 -1.60 -4.93
C ILE A 228 11.56 -0.83 -4.50
N SER A 229 10.40 -1.32 -4.90
CA SER A 229 9.10 -0.83 -4.42
C SER A 229 8.62 -1.73 -3.30
N PHE A 230 8.44 -1.16 -2.13
CA PHE A 230 8.07 -1.88 -0.92
C PHE A 230 6.95 -1.17 -0.19
N THR A 231 5.91 -1.91 0.17
CA THR A 231 4.89 -1.48 1.13
C THR A 231 4.92 -2.42 2.33
N GLY A 232 5.06 -1.85 3.54
CA GLY A 232 5.13 -2.65 4.76
C GLY A 232 5.54 -1.85 6.00
N SER A 233 6.11 -2.53 7.02
CA SER A 233 6.49 -1.86 8.27
C SER A 233 7.67 -0.91 8.11
N THR A 234 7.68 0.16 8.90
CA THR A 234 8.78 1.16 8.93
C THR A 234 10.13 0.52 9.24
N ALA A 235 10.18 -0.46 10.13
CA ALA A 235 11.43 -1.15 10.48
C ALA A 235 12.04 -1.88 9.29
N VAL A 236 11.22 -2.62 8.53
CA VAL A 236 11.65 -3.32 7.30
C VAL A 236 12.00 -2.30 6.20
N GLY A 237 11.23 -1.23 6.06
CA GLY A 237 11.54 -0.16 5.10
C GLY A 237 12.88 0.52 5.35
N ARG A 238 13.25 0.78 6.61
CA ARG A 238 14.58 1.30 6.98
C ARG A 238 15.70 0.33 6.57
N HIS A 239 15.52 -0.98 6.82
CA HIS A 239 16.47 -2.03 6.41
C HIS A 239 16.63 -2.08 4.88
N ILE A 240 15.53 -2.06 4.14
CA ILE A 240 15.54 -2.02 2.67
C ILE A 240 16.24 -0.75 2.16
N GLY A 241 15.93 0.41 2.74
CA GLY A 241 16.55 1.68 2.39
C GLY A 241 18.07 1.69 2.60
N GLU A 242 18.54 1.09 3.69
CA GLU A 242 19.97 0.92 3.97
C GLU A 242 20.65 0.05 2.91
N ILE A 243 20.08 -1.11 2.58
CA ILE A 243 20.65 -2.01 1.56
C ILE A 243 20.61 -1.35 0.19
N ALA A 244 19.49 -0.71 -0.18
CA ALA A 244 19.34 -0.02 -1.46
C ALA A 244 20.37 1.11 -1.62
N GLY A 245 20.58 1.91 -0.58
CA GLY A 245 21.58 2.99 -0.57
C GLY A 245 23.02 2.47 -0.78
N ARG A 246 23.39 1.38 -0.13
CA ARG A 246 24.70 0.72 -0.33
C ARG A 246 24.88 0.20 -1.76
N ASN A 247 23.81 -0.19 -2.43
CA ASN A 247 23.82 -0.73 -3.79
C ASN A 247 23.42 0.31 -4.87
N LEU A 248 23.24 1.59 -4.50
CA LEU A 248 22.81 2.70 -5.37
C LEU A 248 21.51 2.40 -6.14
N LYS A 249 20.59 1.68 -5.52
CA LYS A 249 19.25 1.42 -6.06
C LYS A 249 18.28 2.50 -5.63
N ARG A 250 17.31 2.81 -6.48
CA ARG A 250 16.16 3.62 -6.08
C ARG A 250 15.24 2.84 -5.16
N VAL A 251 14.49 3.55 -4.33
CA VAL A 251 13.44 2.98 -3.50
C VAL A 251 12.16 3.79 -3.64
N ALA A 252 11.01 3.10 -3.64
CA ALA A 252 9.70 3.66 -3.39
C ALA A 252 9.15 2.91 -2.17
N LEU A 253 9.11 3.59 -1.03
CA LEU A 253 8.78 2.99 0.27
C LEU A 253 7.48 3.58 0.79
N GLU A 254 6.48 2.72 0.97
CA GLU A 254 5.22 3.03 1.65
C GLU A 254 5.20 2.29 2.97
N LEU A 255 5.30 3.03 4.08
CA LEU A 255 5.58 2.48 5.40
C LEU A 255 4.42 2.74 6.37
N GLY A 256 4.64 2.44 7.64
CA GLY A 256 3.65 2.61 8.68
C GLY A 256 3.20 4.05 8.88
N GLY A 257 2.01 4.22 9.45
CA GLY A 257 1.42 5.50 9.78
C GLY A 257 1.07 5.62 11.26
N ASN A 258 0.77 6.85 11.69
CA ASN A 258 0.18 7.16 12.99
C ASN A 258 -0.85 8.28 12.81
N SER A 259 -1.77 8.06 11.86
CA SER A 259 -2.65 9.08 11.30
C SER A 259 -3.51 9.77 12.37
N PRO A 260 -3.37 11.09 12.55
CA PRO A 260 -4.25 11.87 13.42
C PRO A 260 -5.57 12.18 12.73
N PHE A 261 -6.66 12.05 13.48
CA PHE A 261 -8.00 12.51 13.12
C PHE A 261 -8.39 13.62 14.10
N ILE A 262 -8.50 14.85 13.60
CA ILE A 262 -8.61 16.06 14.41
C ILE A 262 -10.04 16.58 14.34
N VAL A 263 -10.66 16.79 15.49
CA VAL A 263 -12.00 17.38 15.62
C VAL A 263 -11.87 18.75 16.27
N LEU A 264 -12.01 19.82 15.48
CA LEU A 264 -11.85 21.20 15.93
C LEU A 264 -13.06 21.71 16.72
N SER A 265 -12.92 22.88 17.35
CA SER A 265 -13.92 23.49 18.21
C SER A 265 -15.27 23.78 17.55
N ASP A 266 -15.26 23.97 16.23
CA ASP A 266 -16.43 24.28 15.40
C ASP A 266 -16.95 23.09 14.58
N ALA A 267 -16.36 21.90 14.72
CA ALA A 267 -16.70 20.71 13.96
C ALA A 267 -18.13 20.20 14.22
N ASP A 268 -18.75 19.62 13.19
CA ASP A 268 -19.94 18.79 13.31
C ASP A 268 -19.55 17.41 13.88
N VAL A 269 -19.88 17.20 15.16
CA VAL A 269 -19.54 15.97 15.89
C VAL A 269 -20.18 14.72 15.27
N GLU A 270 -21.41 14.85 14.74
CA GLU A 270 -22.13 13.73 14.15
C GLU A 270 -21.43 13.20 12.90
N GLN A 271 -20.99 14.10 12.01
CA GLN A 271 -20.24 13.76 10.82
C GLN A 271 -18.84 13.23 11.18
N ALA A 272 -18.16 13.87 12.14
CA ALA A 272 -16.85 13.41 12.60
C ALA A 272 -16.88 11.98 13.18
N VAL A 273 -17.91 11.66 13.96
CA VAL A 273 -18.11 10.30 14.49
C VAL A 273 -18.34 9.29 13.37
N ASN A 274 -19.19 9.61 12.37
CA ASN A 274 -19.44 8.72 11.24
C ASN A 274 -18.16 8.41 10.46
N ALA A 275 -17.41 9.45 10.12
CA ALA A 275 -16.14 9.32 9.39
C ALA A 275 -15.10 8.56 10.21
N SER A 276 -14.99 8.84 11.53
CA SER A 276 -14.02 8.17 12.38
C SER A 276 -14.30 6.69 12.58
N ILE A 277 -15.56 6.25 12.63
CA ILE A 277 -15.92 4.83 12.70
C ILE A 277 -15.45 4.09 11.45
N PHE A 278 -15.75 4.61 10.27
CA PHE A 278 -15.26 4.03 9.03
C PHE A 278 -13.73 4.05 8.97
N GLY A 279 -13.12 5.22 9.14
CA GLY A 279 -11.67 5.43 9.04
C GLY A 279 -10.87 4.72 10.14
N LYS A 280 -11.52 4.20 11.20
CA LYS A 280 -10.87 3.41 12.25
C LYS A 280 -11.06 1.92 12.11
N PHE A 281 -12.24 1.47 11.68
CA PHE A 281 -12.59 0.06 11.80
C PHE A 281 -12.69 -0.70 10.47
N ILE A 282 -12.62 -0.01 9.33
CA ILE A 282 -12.51 -0.71 8.04
C ILE A 282 -11.31 -1.66 8.09
N HIS A 283 -11.50 -2.88 7.62
CA HIS A 283 -10.51 -3.96 7.66
C HIS A 283 -9.89 -4.17 9.06
N GLN A 284 -10.71 -4.05 10.10
CA GLN A 284 -10.30 -4.23 11.51
C GLN A 284 -9.14 -3.32 11.95
N GLY A 285 -8.96 -2.18 11.29
CA GLY A 285 -7.84 -1.26 11.57
C GLY A 285 -6.48 -1.69 11.00
N GLN A 286 -6.43 -2.68 10.11
CA GLN A 286 -5.18 -3.19 9.51
C GLN A 286 -4.78 -2.41 8.24
N ILE A 287 -4.75 -1.09 8.32
CA ILE A 287 -4.40 -0.19 7.21
C ILE A 287 -3.36 0.82 7.68
N CYS A 288 -2.36 1.10 6.84
CA CYS A 288 -1.31 2.09 7.16
C CYS A 288 -1.86 3.52 7.37
N MET A 289 -2.96 3.87 6.69
CA MET A 289 -3.67 5.16 6.83
C MET A 289 -4.75 5.15 7.92
N ILE A 290 -4.93 4.05 8.67
CA ILE A 290 -5.99 3.94 9.67
C ILE A 290 -5.87 5.08 10.70
N ILE A 291 -6.98 5.61 11.16
CA ILE A 291 -6.99 6.56 12.26
C ILE A 291 -6.34 5.90 13.48
N ASN A 292 -5.20 6.41 13.91
CA ASN A 292 -4.50 5.90 15.08
C ASN A 292 -4.77 6.74 16.32
N ARG A 293 -4.74 8.07 16.18
CA ARG A 293 -5.01 9.03 17.24
C ARG A 293 -6.22 9.89 16.86
N ILE A 294 -7.26 9.91 17.69
CA ILE A 294 -8.40 10.82 17.56
C ILE A 294 -8.18 11.97 18.53
N ILE A 295 -7.89 13.15 18.00
CA ILE A 295 -7.57 14.36 18.79
C ILE A 295 -8.79 15.28 18.74
N VAL A 296 -9.45 15.48 19.88
CA VAL A 296 -10.73 16.18 19.94
C VAL A 296 -10.59 17.42 20.81
N HIS A 297 -11.03 18.59 20.29
CA HIS A 297 -11.12 19.82 21.06
C HIS A 297 -12.01 19.62 22.30
N LYS A 298 -11.60 20.18 23.45
CA LYS A 298 -12.27 19.97 24.74
C LYS A 298 -13.76 20.23 24.72
N ASP A 299 -14.25 21.25 23.98
CA ASP A 299 -15.65 21.59 23.90
C ASP A 299 -16.53 20.59 23.14
N LYS A 300 -15.90 19.70 22.37
CA LYS A 300 -16.54 18.61 21.59
C LYS A 300 -16.29 17.23 22.18
N TYR A 301 -15.35 17.13 23.13
CA TYR A 301 -14.80 15.86 23.60
C TYR A 301 -15.84 14.91 24.17
N ASP A 302 -16.62 15.36 25.14
CA ASP A 302 -17.57 14.47 25.83
C ASP A 302 -18.69 14.02 24.89
N GLU A 303 -19.18 14.90 24.02
CA GLU A 303 -20.19 14.56 23.00
C GLU A 303 -19.63 13.54 22.01
N PHE A 304 -18.40 13.76 21.50
CA PHE A 304 -17.75 12.87 20.57
C PHE A 304 -17.54 11.48 21.17
N VAL A 305 -16.95 11.40 22.37
CA VAL A 305 -16.67 10.13 23.07
C VAL A 305 -17.96 9.33 23.26
N ASN A 306 -19.03 9.95 23.78
CA ASN A 306 -20.28 9.27 24.03
C ASN A 306 -20.87 8.67 22.75
N LYS A 307 -20.96 9.45 21.68
CA LYS A 307 -21.51 9.00 20.39
C LYS A 307 -20.62 7.93 19.73
N PHE A 308 -19.28 8.11 19.76
CA PHE A 308 -18.33 7.17 19.17
C PHE A 308 -18.38 5.81 19.87
N VAL A 309 -18.42 5.78 21.20
CA VAL A 309 -18.53 4.56 21.99
C VAL A 309 -19.86 3.85 21.73
N GLU A 310 -20.97 4.58 21.73
CA GLU A 310 -22.31 4.02 21.50
C GLU A 310 -22.38 3.30 20.12
N ARG A 311 -21.93 3.99 19.07
CA ARG A 311 -21.96 3.44 17.70
C ARG A 311 -20.99 2.30 17.52
N THR A 312 -19.79 2.39 18.10
CA THR A 312 -18.79 1.34 18.00
C THR A 312 -19.27 0.02 18.63
N LYS A 313 -20.01 0.10 19.75
CA LYS A 313 -20.62 -1.08 20.40
C LYS A 313 -21.60 -1.82 19.49
N ALA A 314 -22.22 -1.13 18.55
CA ALA A 314 -23.23 -1.69 17.65
C ALA A 314 -22.63 -2.35 16.39
N LEU A 315 -21.31 -2.28 16.18
CA LEU A 315 -20.66 -2.84 14.99
C LEU A 315 -20.73 -4.37 14.99
N PRO A 316 -21.34 -5.01 13.96
CA PRO A 316 -21.38 -6.45 13.86
C PRO A 316 -19.98 -7.04 13.64
N ALA A 317 -19.63 -8.04 14.47
CA ALA A 317 -18.35 -8.74 14.38
C ALA A 317 -18.57 -10.25 14.14
N GLY A 318 -17.71 -10.88 13.34
CA GLY A 318 -17.83 -12.31 13.07
C GLY A 318 -17.26 -12.75 11.71
N ASN A 319 -17.99 -13.63 11.03
CA ASN A 319 -17.59 -14.17 9.73
C ASN A 319 -17.48 -13.07 8.68
N PRO A 320 -16.30 -12.83 8.09
CA PRO A 320 -16.09 -11.76 7.12
C PRO A 320 -16.85 -11.96 5.79
N GLN A 321 -17.32 -13.20 5.53
CA GLN A 321 -18.13 -13.51 4.34
C GLN A 321 -19.62 -13.22 4.53
N ASP A 322 -20.08 -12.94 5.76
CA ASP A 322 -21.42 -12.39 5.99
C ASP A 322 -21.44 -10.92 5.56
N PRO A 323 -22.33 -10.51 4.64
CA PRO A 323 -22.38 -9.13 4.13
C PRO A 323 -22.71 -8.09 5.21
N ASN A 324 -23.26 -8.50 6.37
CA ASN A 324 -23.55 -7.61 7.49
C ASN A 324 -22.33 -7.42 8.42
N THR A 325 -21.30 -8.24 8.32
CA THR A 325 -20.12 -8.15 9.17
C THR A 325 -19.31 -6.89 8.83
N VAL A 326 -18.96 -6.13 9.87
CA VAL A 326 -18.06 -4.97 9.80
C VAL A 326 -16.67 -5.32 10.33
N ILE A 327 -16.62 -6.08 11.43
CA ILE A 327 -15.37 -6.48 12.08
C ILE A 327 -15.15 -7.99 11.85
N GLY A 328 -14.24 -8.31 10.95
CA GLY A 328 -13.77 -9.67 10.70
C GLY A 328 -12.58 -10.05 11.60
N PRO A 329 -11.90 -11.18 11.32
CA PRO A 329 -10.71 -11.61 12.05
C PRO A 329 -9.50 -10.75 11.69
N LEU A 330 -8.54 -10.65 12.59
CA LEU A 330 -7.18 -10.22 12.25
C LEU A 330 -6.50 -11.29 11.39
N VAL A 331 -5.57 -10.86 10.55
CA VAL A 331 -5.01 -11.71 9.48
C VAL A 331 -4.31 -12.98 9.98
N ASN A 332 -3.79 -12.98 11.21
CA ASN A 332 -3.17 -14.13 11.85
C ASN A 332 -3.06 -13.95 13.37
N GLU A 333 -2.73 -15.04 14.07
CA GLU A 333 -2.52 -15.05 15.51
C GLU A 333 -1.46 -14.05 15.97
N ARG A 334 -0.37 -13.88 15.22
CA ARG A 334 0.69 -12.92 15.58
C ARG A 334 0.18 -11.47 15.63
N GLN A 335 -0.67 -11.07 14.69
CA GLN A 335 -1.26 -9.73 14.69
C GLN A 335 -2.30 -9.59 15.80
N LEU A 336 -3.04 -10.66 16.09
CA LEU A 336 -3.99 -10.69 17.20
C LEU A 336 -3.28 -10.54 18.55
N GLU A 337 -2.23 -11.32 18.81
CA GLU A 337 -1.44 -11.22 20.06
C GLU A 337 -0.79 -9.83 20.20
N LYS A 338 -0.31 -9.23 19.09
CA LYS A 338 0.20 -7.86 19.10
C LYS A 338 -0.89 -6.85 19.52
N ALA A 339 -2.11 -6.98 18.96
CA ALA A 339 -3.23 -6.12 19.32
C ALA A 339 -3.66 -6.29 20.79
N LEU A 340 -3.72 -7.53 21.28
CA LEU A 340 -3.99 -7.83 22.69
C LEU A 340 -2.89 -7.22 23.60
N GLY A 341 -1.63 -7.30 23.18
CA GLY A 341 -0.52 -6.67 23.89
C GLY A 341 -0.70 -5.15 24.04
N PHE A 342 -1.18 -4.46 23.01
CA PHE A 342 -1.49 -3.02 23.08
C PHE A 342 -2.65 -2.71 24.04
N ILE A 343 -3.68 -3.55 24.11
CA ILE A 343 -4.79 -3.41 25.07
C ILE A 343 -4.26 -3.51 26.51
N GLU A 344 -3.40 -4.50 26.79
CA GLU A 344 -2.81 -4.66 28.12
C GLU A 344 -1.82 -3.52 28.46
N GLU A 345 -1.10 -2.98 27.48
CA GLU A 345 -0.24 -1.81 27.66
C GLU A 345 -1.07 -0.58 28.02
N ALA A 346 -2.17 -0.32 27.31
CA ALA A 346 -3.10 0.76 27.61
C ALA A 346 -3.61 0.71 29.07
N LYS A 347 -4.02 -0.48 29.53
CA LYS A 347 -4.45 -0.66 30.92
C LYS A 347 -3.35 -0.36 31.92
N LYS A 348 -2.10 -0.69 31.62
CA LYS A 348 -0.95 -0.40 32.49
C LYS A 348 -0.59 1.08 32.51
N GLU A 349 -0.78 1.81 31.44
CA GLU A 349 -0.60 3.27 31.38
C GLU A 349 -1.66 4.04 32.19
N GLY A 350 -2.72 3.34 32.65
CA GLY A 350 -3.75 3.94 33.51
C GLY A 350 -4.73 4.83 32.73
N VAL A 351 -4.86 4.64 31.40
CA VAL A 351 -5.86 5.31 30.58
C VAL A 351 -7.27 4.81 30.90
N THR A 352 -8.29 5.61 30.65
CA THR A 352 -9.69 5.23 30.88
C THR A 352 -10.16 4.26 29.78
N VAL A 353 -10.67 3.09 30.18
CA VAL A 353 -11.26 2.11 29.28
C VAL A 353 -12.71 2.46 29.01
N ALA A 354 -13.02 3.09 27.88
CA ALA A 354 -14.39 3.46 27.50
C ALA A 354 -15.16 2.31 26.84
N LEU A 355 -14.44 1.43 26.16
CA LEU A 355 -14.97 0.18 25.61
C LEU A 355 -13.87 -0.89 25.63
N GLU A 356 -14.18 -2.06 26.19
CA GLU A 356 -13.26 -3.21 26.18
C GLU A 356 -13.65 -4.21 25.10
N GLY A 357 -12.72 -4.46 24.16
CA GLY A 357 -12.87 -5.45 23.11
C GLY A 357 -12.80 -6.89 23.65
N LYS A 358 -13.48 -7.81 22.96
CA LYS A 358 -13.49 -9.24 23.27
C LYS A 358 -12.91 -10.04 22.13
N ARG A 359 -12.16 -11.08 22.48
CA ARG A 359 -11.63 -12.05 21.52
C ARG A 359 -12.60 -13.22 21.35
N GLU A 360 -12.92 -13.56 20.09
CA GLU A 360 -13.62 -14.78 19.69
C GLU A 360 -12.88 -15.41 18.51
N GLY A 361 -12.08 -16.47 18.78
CA GLY A 361 -11.14 -16.98 17.78
C GLY A 361 -10.10 -15.93 17.39
N ASN A 362 -10.01 -15.61 16.09
CA ASN A 362 -9.16 -14.54 15.56
C ASN A 362 -9.91 -13.20 15.39
N VAL A 363 -11.20 -13.15 15.74
CA VAL A 363 -11.97 -11.90 15.76
C VAL A 363 -11.71 -11.18 17.07
N LEU A 364 -11.31 -9.92 16.99
CA LEU A 364 -11.15 -9.00 18.11
C LEU A 364 -12.13 -7.84 17.92
N THR A 365 -13.11 -7.70 18.82
CA THR A 365 -14.03 -6.57 18.79
C THR A 365 -13.32 -5.27 19.21
N PRO A 366 -13.85 -4.08 18.84
CA PRO A 366 -13.20 -2.81 19.12
C PRO A 366 -12.92 -2.52 20.59
N SER A 367 -11.75 -1.94 20.87
CA SER A 367 -11.41 -1.31 22.15
C SER A 367 -11.28 0.19 21.99
N ILE A 368 -11.76 0.97 22.96
CA ILE A 368 -11.68 2.44 22.99
C ILE A 368 -11.06 2.87 24.30
N PHE A 369 -10.00 3.66 24.21
CA PHE A 369 -9.33 4.27 25.36
C PHE A 369 -9.44 5.77 25.27
N THR A 370 -9.78 6.42 26.41
CA THR A 370 -9.91 7.86 26.57
C THR A 370 -8.90 8.37 27.58
N ASP A 371 -8.77 9.69 27.68
CA ASP A 371 -7.78 10.37 28.53
C ASP A 371 -6.34 9.94 28.22
N VAL A 372 -6.11 9.56 26.96
CA VAL A 372 -4.78 9.17 26.47
C VAL A 372 -3.89 10.41 26.33
N LYS A 373 -2.66 10.31 26.77
CA LYS A 373 -1.65 11.35 26.56
C LYS A 373 -1.00 11.18 25.19
N ASN A 374 -0.81 12.29 24.46
CA ASN A 374 -0.21 12.24 23.13
C ASN A 374 1.25 11.72 23.15
N ASP A 375 2.00 12.05 24.19
CA ASP A 375 3.38 11.59 24.43
C ASP A 375 3.47 10.20 25.08
N GLY A 376 2.32 9.57 25.37
CA GLY A 376 2.25 8.21 25.90
C GLY A 376 2.80 7.19 24.89
N ALA A 377 3.44 6.14 25.42
CA ALA A 377 4.09 5.14 24.57
C ALA A 377 3.14 4.48 23.56
N LEU A 378 1.87 4.29 23.95
CA LEU A 378 0.85 3.70 23.10
C LEU A 378 0.43 4.63 21.96
N ALA A 379 0.27 5.94 22.23
CA ALA A 379 -0.12 6.94 21.24
C ALA A 379 0.95 7.13 20.14
N GLN A 380 2.20 6.82 20.44
CA GLN A 380 3.32 6.95 19.51
C GLN A 380 3.56 5.68 18.65
N LYS A 381 2.76 4.61 18.84
CA LYS A 381 2.88 3.35 18.08
C LYS A 381 1.80 3.24 17.00
N GLU A 382 2.13 2.61 15.90
CA GLU A 382 1.14 2.12 14.93
C GLU A 382 0.44 0.89 15.50
N LEU A 383 -0.86 1.02 15.81
CA LEU A 383 -1.62 -0.03 16.51
C LEU A 383 -2.06 -1.16 15.55
N PHE A 384 -2.33 -0.85 14.30
CA PHE A 384 -2.69 -1.79 13.22
C PHE A 384 -3.72 -2.83 13.64
N GLY A 385 -4.79 -2.36 14.31
CA GLY A 385 -5.85 -3.19 14.89
C GLY A 385 -7.07 -2.38 15.32
N PRO A 386 -8.14 -3.03 15.82
CA PRO A 386 -9.39 -2.37 16.17
C PRO A 386 -9.32 -1.65 17.54
N ILE A 387 -8.31 -0.81 17.71
CA ILE A 387 -8.02 -0.09 18.95
C ILE A 387 -8.03 1.40 18.68
N ALA A 388 -8.93 2.15 19.29
CA ALA A 388 -9.05 3.60 19.18
C ALA A 388 -8.51 4.32 20.42
N LEU A 389 -7.71 5.34 20.19
CA LEU A 389 -7.17 6.25 21.22
C LEU A 389 -7.80 7.63 21.04
N ILE A 390 -8.43 8.16 22.09
CA ILE A 390 -9.03 9.50 22.08
C ILE A 390 -8.25 10.42 23.01
N ILE A 391 -7.76 11.51 22.46
CA ILE A 391 -6.92 12.52 23.11
C ILE A 391 -7.69 13.82 23.15
N LYS A 392 -7.65 14.51 24.28
CA LYS A 392 -8.26 15.84 24.46
C LYS A 392 -7.25 16.92 24.14
N ALA A 393 -7.65 17.93 23.36
CA ALA A 393 -6.87 19.14 23.12
C ALA A 393 -7.57 20.35 23.71
N ASP A 394 -6.81 21.28 24.31
CA ASP A 394 -7.35 22.50 24.96
C ASP A 394 -7.65 23.60 23.95
N SER A 395 -7.02 23.56 22.76
CA SER A 395 -7.28 24.48 21.64
C SER A 395 -7.08 23.79 20.29
N ASP A 396 -7.53 24.45 19.21
CA ASP A 396 -7.35 23.97 17.86
C ASP A 396 -5.86 23.92 17.46
N GLU A 397 -5.06 24.91 17.88
CA GLU A 397 -3.61 24.97 17.63
C GLU A 397 -2.85 23.86 18.38
N GLU A 398 -3.27 23.54 19.58
CA GLU A 398 -2.71 22.43 20.35
C GLU A 398 -2.98 21.10 19.64
N ALA A 399 -4.19 20.91 19.09
CA ALA A 399 -4.53 19.71 18.35
C ALA A 399 -3.60 19.51 17.13
N ILE A 400 -3.25 20.58 16.41
CA ILE A 400 -2.29 20.54 15.30
C ILE A 400 -0.87 20.21 15.79
N THR A 401 -0.46 20.81 16.90
CA THR A 401 0.85 20.51 17.52
C THR A 401 0.96 19.05 17.93
N MET A 402 -0.07 18.51 18.61
CA MET A 402 -0.14 17.11 19.00
C MET A 402 -0.14 16.18 17.78
N ALA A 403 -0.84 16.56 16.71
CA ALA A 403 -0.90 15.77 15.49
C ALA A 403 0.49 15.58 14.85
N ASN A 404 1.31 16.62 14.84
CA ASN A 404 2.67 16.60 14.29
C ASN A 404 3.70 15.88 15.18
N ASP A 405 3.41 15.72 16.47
CA ASP A 405 4.31 15.10 17.44
C ASP A 405 4.30 13.56 17.30
N THR A 406 4.93 13.10 16.25
CA THR A 406 5.15 11.68 15.93
C THR A 406 6.22 11.54 14.84
N GLU A 407 6.90 10.40 14.76
CA GLU A 407 7.84 10.08 13.68
C GLU A 407 7.14 9.78 12.35
N ALA A 408 5.86 9.42 12.37
CA ALA A 408 5.09 9.09 11.17
C ALA A 408 4.49 10.34 10.51
N GLY A 409 4.17 10.24 9.23
CA GLY A 409 3.56 11.32 8.45
C GLY A 409 2.89 10.81 7.17
N LEU A 410 2.00 9.81 7.25
CA LEU A 410 1.33 9.26 6.06
C LEU A 410 0.06 10.04 5.72
N SER A 411 -0.98 9.92 6.52
CA SER A 411 -2.28 10.53 6.31
C SER A 411 -2.77 11.25 7.57
N SER A 412 -3.68 12.21 7.39
CA SER A 412 -4.34 12.95 8.47
C SER A 412 -5.73 13.41 8.05
N ALA A 413 -6.59 13.79 9.02
CA ALA A 413 -7.89 14.38 8.75
C ALA A 413 -8.23 15.47 9.75
N ILE A 414 -9.00 16.48 9.29
CA ILE A 414 -9.47 17.60 10.08
C ILE A 414 -10.98 17.78 9.87
N PHE A 415 -11.73 17.83 10.95
CA PHE A 415 -13.14 18.20 10.95
C PHE A 415 -13.34 19.62 11.46
N THR A 416 -14.00 20.46 10.67
CA THR A 416 -14.29 21.88 10.94
C THR A 416 -15.46 22.35 10.07
N SER A 417 -16.21 23.35 10.52
CA SER A 417 -17.20 24.06 9.71
C SER A 417 -16.58 25.17 8.84
N ASP A 418 -15.36 25.62 9.16
CA ASP A 418 -14.61 26.63 8.44
C ASP A 418 -13.57 25.98 7.53
N LEU A 419 -13.89 25.82 6.25
CA LEU A 419 -13.02 25.14 5.26
C LEU A 419 -11.70 25.89 5.03
N GLU A 420 -11.69 27.22 5.09
CA GLU A 420 -10.46 28.02 4.91
C GLU A 420 -9.50 27.79 6.08
N LYS A 421 -10.01 27.79 7.30
CA LYS A 421 -9.27 27.42 8.52
C LYS A 421 -8.75 25.99 8.43
N GLY A 422 -9.60 25.06 7.96
CA GLY A 422 -9.25 23.65 7.75
C GLY A 422 -8.05 23.51 6.79
N GLU A 423 -8.06 24.23 5.66
CA GLU A 423 -6.97 24.20 4.69
C GLU A 423 -5.68 24.81 5.25
N GLN A 424 -5.78 25.93 5.99
CA GLN A 424 -4.63 26.56 6.65
C GLN A 424 -3.98 25.62 7.69
N PHE A 425 -4.77 24.88 8.45
CA PHE A 425 -4.25 23.88 9.38
C PHE A 425 -3.70 22.62 8.67
N ALA A 426 -4.36 22.18 7.59
CA ALA A 426 -3.87 21.08 6.79
C ALA A 426 -2.46 21.32 6.26
N LEU A 427 -2.15 22.54 5.82
CA LEU A 427 -0.81 22.93 5.35
C LEU A 427 0.25 22.97 6.48
N GLN A 428 -0.15 22.95 7.74
CA GLN A 428 0.77 22.88 8.89
C GLN A 428 1.02 21.44 9.35
N LEU A 429 0.26 20.46 8.84
CA LEU A 429 0.45 19.06 9.18
C LEU A 429 1.59 18.45 8.34
N ASP A 430 2.54 17.82 9.01
CA ASP A 430 3.66 17.14 8.35
C ASP A 430 3.27 15.70 7.98
N THR A 431 2.24 15.59 7.14
CA THR A 431 1.75 14.36 6.55
C THR A 431 1.75 14.46 5.03
N GLY A 432 1.87 13.32 4.34
CA GLY A 432 1.82 13.29 2.88
C GLY A 432 0.42 13.59 2.33
N MET A 433 -0.62 13.34 3.14
CA MET A 433 -2.03 13.53 2.76
C MET A 433 -2.81 14.10 3.95
N THR A 434 -3.71 15.06 3.67
CA THR A 434 -4.64 15.60 4.66
C THR A 434 -6.02 15.73 4.05
N HIS A 435 -7.04 15.30 4.78
CA HIS A 435 -8.44 15.31 4.34
C HIS A 435 -9.28 16.20 5.24
N ILE A 436 -10.05 17.13 4.66
CA ILE A 436 -10.92 18.03 5.40
C ILE A 436 -12.35 17.50 5.32
N ASN A 437 -12.99 17.32 6.47
CA ASN A 437 -14.34 16.78 6.64
C ASN A 437 -14.53 15.39 6.02
N ASP A 438 -13.46 14.59 6.00
CA ASP A 438 -13.42 13.21 5.59
C ASP A 438 -12.48 12.41 6.52
N GLN A 439 -12.37 11.12 6.30
CA GLN A 439 -11.53 10.24 7.09
C GLN A 439 -10.15 10.03 6.42
N THR A 440 -9.22 9.36 7.10
CA THR A 440 -7.80 9.25 6.67
C THR A 440 -7.53 8.18 5.62
N VAL A 441 -8.43 7.23 5.39
CA VAL A 441 -8.25 6.08 4.48
C VAL A 441 -8.77 6.43 3.10
N ASN A 442 -8.08 7.36 2.44
CA ASN A 442 -8.38 7.78 1.06
C ASN A 442 -7.24 7.40 0.13
N ASP A 443 -7.58 6.91 -1.05
CA ASP A 443 -6.66 6.52 -2.10
C ASP A 443 -7.28 6.80 -3.47
N ALA A 444 -6.51 7.39 -4.37
CA ALA A 444 -6.88 7.54 -5.77
C ALA A 444 -5.62 7.52 -6.65
N PRO A 445 -5.68 6.92 -7.85
CA PRO A 445 -4.49 6.69 -8.66
C PRO A 445 -3.95 7.94 -9.37
N ASN A 446 -4.69 9.06 -9.31
CA ASN A 446 -4.35 10.34 -9.95
C ASN A 446 -3.97 11.45 -8.95
N ILE A 447 -3.67 11.09 -7.69
CA ILE A 447 -3.22 12.00 -6.64
C ILE A 447 -1.90 11.53 -6.01
N PRO A 448 -1.10 12.45 -5.40
CA PRO A 448 0.22 12.09 -4.86
C PRO A 448 0.08 11.28 -3.57
N PHE A 449 -0.02 9.96 -3.70
CA PHE A 449 -0.02 9.07 -2.56
C PHE A 449 1.40 8.83 -2.04
N GLY A 450 1.61 9.01 -0.74
CA GLY A 450 2.88 8.69 -0.08
C GLY A 450 3.08 9.44 1.23
N GLY A 451 3.98 8.92 2.07
CA GLY A 451 4.27 9.45 3.39
C GLY A 451 5.42 10.46 3.43
N ASN A 452 5.39 11.31 4.46
CA ASN A 452 6.51 12.12 4.92
C ASN A 452 7.21 11.43 6.10
N LYS A 453 8.33 11.99 6.59
CA LYS A 453 9.08 11.51 7.76
C LYS A 453 9.37 9.99 7.66
N ALA A 454 9.08 9.22 8.71
CA ALA A 454 9.31 7.78 8.75
C ALA A 454 8.23 6.94 8.04
N SER A 455 7.24 7.59 7.40
CA SER A 455 6.16 6.89 6.67
C SER A 455 6.49 6.58 5.21
N GLY A 456 7.60 7.06 4.66
CA GLY A 456 8.01 6.61 3.34
C GLY A 456 8.91 7.53 2.55
N MET A 457 9.21 7.10 1.33
CA MET A 457 10.01 7.81 0.33
C MET A 457 9.43 7.55 -1.06
N GLY A 458 9.33 8.58 -1.88
CA GLY A 458 8.69 8.51 -3.20
C GLY A 458 7.20 8.86 -3.16
N ARG A 459 6.59 8.88 -4.33
CA ARG A 459 5.14 9.14 -4.49
C ARG A 459 4.56 8.24 -5.57
N PHE A 460 3.41 7.66 -5.27
CA PHE A 460 2.58 6.98 -6.24
C PHE A 460 1.50 7.94 -6.77
N GLY A 461 0.72 7.46 -7.75
CA GLY A 461 -0.28 8.28 -8.43
C GLY A 461 0.30 9.11 -9.58
N ASN A 462 -0.53 9.38 -10.58
CA ASN A 462 -0.18 10.16 -11.76
C ASN A 462 -0.19 11.67 -11.43
N PRO A 463 0.82 12.47 -11.84
CA PRO A 463 1.98 12.10 -12.67
C PRO A 463 3.24 11.65 -11.91
N TRP A 464 3.22 11.67 -10.58
CA TRP A 464 4.42 11.43 -9.74
C TRP A 464 5.03 10.03 -9.95
N VAL A 465 4.20 9.01 -10.12
CA VAL A 465 4.64 7.64 -10.37
C VAL A 465 5.51 7.50 -11.60
N VAL A 466 5.32 8.37 -12.61
CA VAL A 466 6.12 8.35 -13.85
C VAL A 466 7.59 8.66 -13.55
N ASP A 467 7.88 9.59 -12.66
CA ASP A 467 9.25 9.93 -12.29
C ASP A 467 9.94 8.82 -11.48
N GLU A 468 9.17 8.08 -10.66
CA GLU A 468 9.71 6.94 -9.90
C GLU A 468 10.13 5.78 -10.83
N PHE A 469 9.35 5.48 -11.87
CA PHE A 469 9.51 4.31 -12.75
C PHE A 469 10.25 4.59 -14.05
N THR A 470 10.77 5.80 -14.24
CA THR A 470 11.49 6.21 -15.45
C THR A 470 12.84 6.85 -15.13
N VAL A 471 13.65 7.02 -16.16
CA VAL A 471 14.90 7.74 -16.11
C VAL A 471 15.00 8.72 -17.28
N THR A 472 15.50 9.92 -17.01
CA THR A 472 15.76 10.91 -18.06
C THR A 472 17.16 10.74 -18.64
N LYS A 473 17.27 10.87 -19.97
CA LYS A 473 18.55 10.84 -20.69
C LYS A 473 18.70 12.08 -21.57
N TRP A 474 19.75 12.83 -21.36
CA TRP A 474 20.12 13.92 -22.23
C TRP A 474 21.00 13.41 -23.36
N VAL A 475 20.60 13.70 -24.62
CA VAL A 475 21.37 13.47 -25.83
C VAL A 475 21.58 14.83 -26.47
N SER A 476 22.84 15.24 -26.69
CA SER A 476 23.19 16.46 -27.43
C SER A 476 23.76 16.11 -28.79
N VAL A 477 23.24 16.76 -29.84
CA VAL A 477 23.70 16.57 -31.21
C VAL A 477 24.30 17.89 -31.67
N GLN A 478 25.57 17.89 -32.05
CA GLN A 478 26.22 19.03 -32.67
C GLN A 478 26.07 18.91 -34.20
N THR A 479 25.23 19.74 -34.81
CA THR A 479 24.87 19.67 -36.24
C THR A 479 25.87 20.33 -37.14
N THR A 480 26.68 21.25 -36.59
CA THR A 480 27.77 21.93 -37.30
C THR A 480 29.09 21.74 -36.53
N PRO A 481 30.23 21.66 -37.19
CA PRO A 481 31.51 21.53 -36.50
C PRO A 481 31.71 22.65 -35.46
N ARG A 482 32.02 22.26 -34.23
CA ARG A 482 32.35 23.21 -33.16
C ARG A 482 33.85 23.44 -33.13
N GLN A 483 34.25 24.71 -33.01
CA GLN A 483 35.64 25.04 -32.71
C GLN A 483 35.89 24.92 -31.21
N PHE A 484 36.98 24.25 -30.87
CA PHE A 484 37.47 24.13 -29.50
C PHE A 484 38.67 25.05 -29.28
N PRO A 485 38.87 25.57 -28.07
CA PRO A 485 39.91 26.61 -27.85
C PRO A 485 41.35 26.09 -27.85
N PHE A 486 41.57 24.76 -27.97
CA PHE A 486 42.86 24.09 -28.00
C PHE A 486 42.79 22.81 -28.84
#